data_657c9c2b87350b279840bbaa98e19fae
#
_entry.id   657c9c2b87350b279840bbaa98e19fae
#
_cell.length_a   1.000
_cell.length_b   1.000
_cell.length_c   1.000
_cell.angle_alpha   90.00
_cell.angle_beta   90.00
_cell.angle_gamma   90.00
#
_symmetry.space_group_name_H-M   'P 1'
#
loop_
_entity.id
_entity.type
_entity.pdbx_description
1 polymer ?
#
loop_
_entity_poly.entity_id
_entity_poly.type
_entity_poly.pdbx_seq_one_letter_code
_entity_poly.pdbx_strand_id
1 'polypeptide(L)'
;GKDPLLFPDITYSFYPVYCELFNIDYKTMPLDDAFKIKKEDYFTKNGGIIFPNPNAPTGELMSVEDIDEIISHNPDSVVVIDEAYIDFGGKTVLPLLKKYDNLLVIHTFSKFRSLAGSRLGVALGNEELISHLYDVKNSFNSYPIDALAQVIGEASIQDSDVIKEHAKKIVATRERTKKSLKEMGFTMTDSYSNFIFIHHDDFDAEYIFKELRKKHIIVRYFNAPRINQYLRVTIGNDEEMDAFLDAVKEIIQAS
;
A
#
# COMPACT_ATOMS: atom_id res chain seq x y z
N GLY A 1 -4.34 -18.42 -17.58
CA GLY A 1 -4.74 -17.74 -18.83
C GLY A 1 -3.53 -17.50 -19.72
N LYS A 2 -3.74 -17.14 -20.96
CA LYS A 2 -2.62 -16.83 -21.89
C LYS A 2 -2.22 -15.35 -21.86
N ASP A 3 -3.06 -14.50 -21.25
CA ASP A 3 -2.83 -13.07 -21.17
C ASP A 3 -2.15 -12.71 -19.85
N PRO A 4 -1.27 -11.67 -19.81
CA PRO A 4 -0.48 -11.34 -18.63
C PRO A 4 -1.32 -10.67 -17.54
N LEU A 5 -0.92 -10.87 -16.27
CA LEU A 5 -1.38 -10.07 -15.14
C LEU A 5 -0.77 -8.66 -15.24
N LEU A 6 -1.57 -7.61 -15.01
CA LEU A 6 -1.09 -6.23 -15.02
C LEU A 6 -0.99 -5.65 -13.61
N PHE A 7 0.11 -4.94 -13.34
CA PHE A 7 0.29 -4.15 -12.12
C PHE A 7 1.32 -3.02 -12.33
N PRO A 8 1.36 -1.99 -11.47
CA PRO A 8 2.32 -0.89 -11.62
C PRO A 8 3.79 -1.37 -11.53
N ASP A 9 4.69 -0.67 -12.23
CA ASP A 9 6.14 -0.96 -12.18
C ASP A 9 6.75 -0.66 -10.80
N ILE A 10 6.23 0.37 -10.12
CA ILE A 10 6.63 0.73 -8.76
C ILE A 10 5.45 0.49 -7.83
N THR A 11 5.41 -0.68 -7.21
CA THR A 11 4.31 -1.13 -6.36
C THR A 11 4.79 -2.13 -5.30
N TYR A 12 3.87 -2.86 -4.69
CA TYR A 12 4.20 -3.91 -3.72
C TYR A 12 5.07 -4.99 -4.36
N SER A 13 6.31 -5.10 -3.91
CA SER A 13 7.37 -5.92 -4.52
C SER A 13 7.10 -7.43 -4.52
N PHE A 14 6.00 -7.88 -3.90
CA PHE A 14 5.67 -9.30 -3.84
C PHE A 14 4.83 -9.79 -5.03
N TYR A 15 4.22 -8.90 -5.81
CA TYR A 15 3.43 -9.32 -6.98
C TYR A 15 4.27 -10.08 -8.02
N PRO A 16 5.46 -9.61 -8.43
CA PRO A 16 6.34 -10.43 -9.28
C PRO A 16 6.70 -11.79 -8.67
N VAL A 17 6.95 -11.83 -7.35
CA VAL A 17 7.29 -13.08 -6.65
C VAL A 17 6.16 -14.10 -6.75
N TYR A 18 4.91 -13.68 -6.61
CA TYR A 18 3.76 -14.56 -6.83
C TYR A 18 3.66 -15.03 -8.28
N CYS A 19 3.86 -14.12 -9.24
CA CYS A 19 3.85 -14.48 -10.66
C CYS A 19 4.91 -15.52 -11.00
N GLU A 20 6.13 -15.34 -10.51
CA GLU A 20 7.23 -16.29 -10.69
C GLU A 20 6.93 -17.65 -10.02
N LEU A 21 6.42 -17.63 -8.78
CA LEU A 21 6.09 -18.86 -8.04
C LEU A 21 5.03 -19.71 -8.75
N PHE A 22 4.03 -19.07 -9.31
CA PHE A 22 2.89 -19.73 -9.97
C PHE A 22 3.01 -19.79 -11.50
N ASN A 23 4.15 -19.38 -12.05
CA ASN A 23 4.41 -19.34 -13.49
C ASN A 23 3.31 -18.57 -14.25
N ILE A 24 2.99 -17.38 -13.77
CA ILE A 24 2.02 -16.44 -14.35
C ILE A 24 2.78 -15.36 -15.10
N ASP A 25 2.48 -15.22 -16.40
CA ASP A 25 3.01 -14.10 -17.18
C ASP A 25 2.47 -12.78 -16.64
N TYR A 26 3.32 -11.77 -16.53
CA TYR A 26 2.91 -10.43 -16.09
C TYR A 26 3.54 -9.32 -16.94
N LYS A 27 2.90 -8.16 -16.91
CA LYS A 27 3.41 -6.93 -17.51
C LYS A 27 3.27 -5.79 -16.50
N THR A 28 4.35 -5.07 -16.28
CA THR A 28 4.33 -3.86 -15.45
C THR A 28 3.89 -2.66 -16.27
N MET A 29 3.03 -1.83 -15.66
CA MET A 29 2.52 -0.59 -16.22
C MET A 29 3.24 0.58 -15.55
N PRO A 30 3.92 1.47 -16.30
CA PRO A 30 4.73 2.53 -15.72
C PRO A 30 3.84 3.56 -15.00
N LEU A 31 4.20 3.91 -13.78
CA LEU A 31 3.65 5.10 -13.13
C LEU A 31 4.11 6.36 -13.90
N ASP A 32 3.33 7.42 -13.84
CA ASP A 32 3.75 8.72 -14.36
C ASP A 32 4.90 9.35 -13.55
N ASP A 33 5.34 10.55 -13.90
CA ASP A 33 6.43 11.24 -13.22
C ASP A 33 6.07 11.68 -11.79
N ALA A 34 4.77 11.78 -11.47
CA ALA A 34 4.25 12.03 -10.14
C ALA A 34 3.94 10.74 -9.35
N PHE A 35 4.36 9.58 -9.84
CA PHE A 35 4.09 8.25 -9.28
C PHE A 35 2.62 7.86 -9.22
N LYS A 36 1.79 8.40 -10.10
CA LYS A 36 0.37 8.05 -10.21
C LYS A 36 0.15 6.96 -11.26
N ILE A 37 -0.83 6.12 -10.99
CA ILE A 37 -1.32 5.13 -11.95
C ILE A 37 -2.10 5.87 -13.05
N LYS A 38 -1.78 5.57 -14.33
CA LYS A 38 -2.54 6.03 -15.49
C LYS A 38 -3.57 4.97 -15.83
N LYS A 39 -4.86 5.27 -15.65
CA LYS A 39 -5.95 4.31 -15.84
C LYS A 39 -6.03 3.76 -17.27
N GLU A 40 -5.71 4.59 -18.25
CA GLU A 40 -5.76 4.24 -19.68
C GLU A 40 -4.78 3.10 -20.03
N ASP A 41 -3.68 2.97 -19.30
CA ASP A 41 -2.71 1.88 -19.49
C ASP A 41 -3.32 0.50 -19.17
N TYR A 42 -4.41 0.47 -18.39
CA TYR A 42 -5.14 -0.75 -18.00
C TYR A 42 -6.35 -1.06 -18.91
N PHE A 43 -6.63 -0.24 -19.92
CA PHE A 43 -7.70 -0.49 -20.90
C PHE A 43 -7.22 -1.41 -22.03
N THR A 44 -6.45 -2.40 -21.71
CA THR A 44 -5.86 -3.35 -22.67
C THR A 44 -6.17 -4.78 -22.25
N LYS A 45 -6.17 -5.68 -23.23
CA LYS A 45 -6.41 -7.11 -22.97
C LYS A 45 -5.40 -7.66 -21.97
N ASN A 46 -5.88 -8.36 -20.94
CA ASN A 46 -5.08 -8.85 -19.83
C ASN A 46 -5.68 -10.11 -19.19
N GLY A 47 -4.90 -10.80 -18.39
CA GLY A 47 -5.32 -11.98 -17.61
C GLY A 47 -5.78 -11.64 -16.19
N GLY A 48 -5.78 -10.36 -15.83
CA GLY A 48 -6.17 -9.81 -14.55
C GLY A 48 -5.39 -8.55 -14.23
N ILE A 49 -5.89 -7.75 -13.29
CA ILE A 49 -5.26 -6.52 -12.83
C ILE A 49 -5.14 -6.58 -11.31
N ILE A 50 -3.99 -6.19 -10.76
CA ILE A 50 -3.83 -6.04 -9.32
C ILE A 50 -3.00 -4.81 -8.99
N PHE A 51 -3.47 -3.96 -8.09
CA PHE A 51 -2.67 -2.87 -7.53
C PHE A 51 -3.17 -2.43 -6.15
N PRO A 52 -2.27 -1.90 -5.29
CA PRO A 52 -2.66 -1.31 -4.02
C PRO A 52 -3.28 0.06 -4.23
N ASN A 53 -4.29 0.37 -3.46
CA ASN A 53 -4.88 1.70 -3.39
C ASN A 53 -5.20 2.09 -1.95
N PRO A 54 -4.39 2.95 -1.31
CA PRO A 54 -3.20 3.68 -1.82
C PRO A 54 -2.02 2.79 -2.22
N ASN A 55 -1.27 3.21 -3.28
CA ASN A 55 -0.12 2.46 -3.76
C ASN A 55 1.04 2.47 -2.74
N ALA A 56 1.76 1.38 -2.63
CA ALA A 56 2.99 1.29 -1.84
C ALA A 56 4.18 1.00 -2.78
N PRO A 57 5.28 1.74 -2.74
CA PRO A 57 5.74 2.62 -1.64
C PRO A 57 5.34 4.10 -1.75
N THR A 58 4.63 4.52 -2.77
CA THR A 58 4.42 5.93 -3.09
C THR A 58 3.39 6.62 -2.18
N GLY A 59 2.40 5.88 -1.68
CA GLY A 59 1.29 6.40 -0.89
C GLY A 59 0.18 7.06 -1.71
N GLU A 60 0.38 7.23 -3.02
CA GLU A 60 -0.59 7.85 -3.92
C GLU A 60 -1.92 7.08 -4.00
N LEU A 61 -3.00 7.84 -4.03
CA LEU A 61 -4.37 7.32 -4.08
C LEU A 61 -4.98 7.57 -5.48
N MET A 62 -5.53 6.52 -6.09
CA MET A 62 -6.39 6.65 -7.26
C MET A 62 -7.84 6.90 -6.82
N SER A 63 -8.57 7.73 -7.57
CA SER A 63 -9.98 8.01 -7.29
C SER A 63 -10.86 6.77 -7.50
N VAL A 64 -11.99 6.71 -6.80
CA VAL A 64 -12.97 5.63 -6.99
C VAL A 64 -13.52 5.64 -8.41
N GLU A 65 -13.69 6.83 -8.97
CA GLU A 65 -14.19 7.07 -10.33
C GLU A 65 -13.22 6.50 -11.39
N ASP A 66 -11.90 6.69 -11.22
CA ASP A 66 -10.90 6.12 -12.15
C ASP A 66 -10.82 4.59 -12.03
N ILE A 67 -10.96 4.06 -10.80
CA ILE A 67 -11.01 2.61 -10.59
C ILE A 67 -12.29 2.04 -11.20
N ASP A 68 -13.43 2.71 -11.08
CA ASP A 68 -14.70 2.31 -11.73
C ASP A 68 -14.53 2.21 -13.25
N GLU A 69 -13.81 3.16 -13.88
CA GLU A 69 -13.49 3.10 -15.29
C GLU A 69 -12.57 1.90 -15.63
N ILE A 70 -11.53 1.63 -14.85
CA ILE A 70 -10.67 0.45 -15.06
C ILE A 70 -11.50 -0.84 -15.04
N ILE A 71 -12.34 -1.01 -14.03
CA ILE A 71 -13.15 -2.22 -13.89
C ILE A 71 -14.12 -2.37 -15.07
N SER A 72 -14.78 -1.28 -15.47
CA SER A 72 -15.76 -1.28 -16.57
C SER A 72 -15.15 -1.61 -17.96
N HIS A 73 -13.87 -1.27 -18.16
CA HIS A 73 -13.15 -1.59 -19.40
C HIS A 73 -12.57 -3.03 -19.41
N ASN A 74 -12.68 -3.75 -18.31
CA ASN A 74 -12.11 -5.09 -18.15
C ASN A 74 -13.15 -6.13 -17.68
N PRO A 75 -14.32 -6.26 -18.37
CA PRO A 75 -15.42 -7.11 -17.88
C PRO A 75 -15.05 -8.61 -17.83
N ASP A 76 -14.08 -9.04 -18.64
CA ASP A 76 -13.64 -10.43 -18.76
C ASP A 76 -12.41 -10.76 -17.91
N SER A 77 -11.93 -9.81 -17.11
CA SER A 77 -10.74 -9.95 -16.27
C SER A 77 -11.04 -9.57 -14.82
N VAL A 78 -10.48 -10.31 -13.88
CA VAL A 78 -10.59 -9.95 -12.45
C VAL A 78 -9.72 -8.73 -12.15
N VAL A 79 -10.31 -7.74 -11.48
CA VAL A 79 -9.60 -6.56 -10.97
C VAL A 79 -9.49 -6.67 -9.45
N VAL A 80 -8.27 -6.77 -8.95
CA VAL A 80 -7.97 -6.88 -7.53
C VAL A 80 -7.45 -5.54 -7.01
N ILE A 81 -8.19 -4.92 -6.10
CA ILE A 81 -7.78 -3.69 -5.42
C ILE A 81 -7.33 -4.03 -4.00
N ASP A 82 -6.03 -3.83 -3.74
CA ASP A 82 -5.45 -4.04 -2.41
C ASP A 82 -5.57 -2.76 -1.59
N GLU A 83 -6.56 -2.73 -0.70
CA GLU A 83 -6.86 -1.60 0.18
C GLU A 83 -6.14 -1.71 1.54
N ALA A 84 -4.93 -2.25 1.58
CA ALA A 84 -4.18 -2.42 2.84
C ALA A 84 -3.97 -1.12 3.64
N TYR A 85 -4.00 0.03 2.98
CA TYR A 85 -3.77 1.36 3.58
C TYR A 85 -4.95 2.32 3.48
N ILE A 86 -6.10 1.88 2.96
CA ILE A 86 -7.23 2.76 2.62
C ILE A 86 -7.76 3.57 3.83
N ASP A 87 -7.71 2.97 5.01
CA ASP A 87 -8.25 3.56 6.25
C ASP A 87 -7.45 4.76 6.79
N PHE A 88 -6.30 5.09 6.20
CA PHE A 88 -5.49 6.26 6.57
C PHE A 88 -5.84 7.55 5.79
N GLY A 89 -7.07 7.64 5.30
CA GLY A 89 -7.62 8.83 4.66
C GLY A 89 -8.10 8.64 3.22
N GLY A 90 -8.05 7.41 2.71
CA GLY A 90 -8.58 7.08 1.40
C GLY A 90 -10.09 6.84 1.39
N LYS A 91 -10.64 6.67 0.20
CA LYS A 91 -12.04 6.30 -0.02
C LYS A 91 -12.10 4.91 -0.65
N THR A 92 -12.74 3.97 0.04
CA THR A 92 -12.84 2.56 -0.38
C THR A 92 -13.67 2.37 -1.64
N VAL A 93 -13.29 1.38 -2.45
CA VAL A 93 -14.07 0.93 -3.62
C VAL A 93 -15.12 -0.14 -3.27
N LEU A 94 -15.30 -0.52 -2.00
CA LEU A 94 -16.29 -1.51 -1.57
C LEU A 94 -17.70 -1.27 -2.13
N PRO A 95 -18.22 -0.02 -2.27
CA PRO A 95 -19.53 0.19 -2.89
C PRO A 95 -19.65 -0.34 -4.33
N LEU A 96 -18.53 -0.44 -5.07
CA LEU A 96 -18.50 -0.95 -6.45
C LEU A 96 -18.73 -2.46 -6.53
N LEU A 97 -18.57 -3.22 -5.44
CA LEU A 97 -18.90 -4.64 -5.37
C LEU A 97 -20.38 -4.93 -5.71
N LYS A 98 -21.27 -3.95 -5.56
CA LYS A 98 -22.67 -4.08 -5.97
C LYS A 98 -22.89 -3.94 -7.48
N LYS A 99 -21.88 -3.44 -8.21
CA LYS A 99 -21.93 -3.12 -9.63
C LYS A 99 -21.12 -4.13 -10.46
N TYR A 100 -20.06 -4.72 -9.89
CA TYR A 100 -19.09 -5.49 -10.64
C TYR A 100 -18.81 -6.86 -9.99
N ASP A 101 -19.10 -7.92 -10.72
CA ASP A 101 -18.82 -9.30 -10.30
C ASP A 101 -17.33 -9.66 -10.44
N ASN A 102 -16.57 -8.92 -11.27
CA ASN A 102 -15.15 -9.11 -11.52
C ASN A 102 -14.23 -8.30 -10.59
N LEU A 103 -14.78 -7.59 -9.59
CA LEU A 103 -14.01 -6.86 -8.59
C LEU A 103 -13.73 -7.75 -7.35
N LEU A 104 -12.46 -7.74 -6.93
CA LEU A 104 -12.03 -8.31 -5.65
C LEU A 104 -11.32 -7.25 -4.83
N VAL A 105 -11.75 -7.00 -3.61
CA VAL A 105 -11.13 -6.04 -2.69
C VAL A 105 -10.43 -6.77 -1.56
N ILE A 106 -9.16 -6.43 -1.31
CA ILE A 106 -8.35 -7.04 -0.25
C ILE A 106 -8.16 -6.03 0.87
N HIS A 107 -8.46 -6.45 2.10
CA HIS A 107 -8.16 -5.72 3.33
C HIS A 107 -7.22 -6.53 4.23
N THR A 108 -6.46 -5.84 5.06
CA THR A 108 -5.57 -6.47 6.04
C THR A 108 -5.79 -5.92 7.45
N PHE A 109 -5.64 -6.78 8.44
CA PHE A 109 -5.57 -6.37 9.84
C PHE A 109 -4.17 -5.89 10.26
N SER A 110 -3.18 -6.07 9.39
CA SER A 110 -1.76 -5.78 9.69
C SER A 110 -1.43 -4.30 9.83
N LYS A 111 -2.23 -3.39 9.26
CA LYS A 111 -1.93 -1.95 9.18
C LYS A 111 -2.85 -1.14 10.09
N PHE A 112 -4.02 -0.81 9.62
CA PHE A 112 -4.99 0.00 10.34
C PHE A 112 -5.35 -0.58 11.71
N ARG A 113 -5.49 -1.90 11.81
CA ARG A 113 -5.86 -2.60 13.05
C ARG A 113 -4.66 -3.02 13.92
N SER A 114 -3.42 -2.70 13.51
CA SER A 114 -2.18 -3.00 14.25
C SER A 114 -1.97 -4.48 14.61
N LEU A 115 -2.56 -5.40 13.85
CA LEU A 115 -2.54 -6.85 14.08
C LEU A 115 -1.64 -7.59 13.08
N ALA A 116 -0.49 -7.03 12.73
CA ALA A 116 0.43 -7.65 11.77
C ALA A 116 0.89 -9.06 12.19
N GLY A 117 1.01 -9.31 13.50
CA GLY A 117 1.41 -10.61 14.05
C GLY A 117 0.34 -11.70 13.91
N SER A 118 -0.94 -11.36 13.85
CA SER A 118 -2.06 -12.32 13.73
C SER A 118 -2.24 -12.88 12.32
N ARG A 119 -1.54 -12.35 11.32
CA ARG A 119 -1.56 -12.80 9.91
C ARG A 119 -2.97 -12.86 9.29
N LEU A 120 -3.85 -11.93 9.67
CA LEU A 120 -5.24 -11.91 9.28
C LEU A 120 -5.48 -10.91 8.13
N GLY A 121 -6.17 -11.35 7.09
CA GLY A 121 -6.64 -10.55 5.97
C GLY A 121 -8.03 -11.00 5.54
N VAL A 122 -8.69 -10.16 4.74
CA VAL A 122 -10.04 -10.39 4.23
C VAL A 122 -10.08 -10.09 2.74
N ALA A 123 -10.71 -10.97 1.98
CA ALA A 123 -11.08 -10.75 0.59
C ALA A 123 -12.60 -10.57 0.49
N LEU A 124 -13.03 -9.55 -0.24
CA LEU A 124 -14.43 -9.19 -0.44
C LEU A 124 -14.70 -9.14 -1.96
N GLY A 125 -15.71 -9.87 -2.41
CA GLY A 125 -16.02 -9.99 -3.83
C GLY A 125 -17.29 -10.79 -4.08
N ASN A 126 -17.56 -11.05 -5.35
CA ASN A 126 -18.64 -11.94 -5.79
C ASN A 126 -18.41 -13.37 -5.24
N GLU A 127 -19.51 -14.10 -5.01
CA GLU A 127 -19.49 -15.46 -4.45
C GLU A 127 -18.63 -16.42 -5.26
N GLU A 128 -18.65 -16.33 -6.59
CA GLU A 128 -17.86 -17.17 -7.49
C GLU A 128 -16.34 -16.92 -7.29
N LEU A 129 -15.91 -15.65 -7.23
CA LEU A 129 -14.50 -15.31 -6.97
C LEU A 129 -14.06 -15.80 -5.57
N ILE A 130 -14.90 -15.64 -4.58
CA ILE A 130 -14.62 -16.11 -3.22
C ILE A 130 -14.55 -17.64 -3.18
N SER A 131 -15.42 -18.35 -3.92
CA SER A 131 -15.35 -19.81 -4.04
C SER A 131 -14.02 -20.27 -4.60
N HIS A 132 -13.49 -19.64 -5.64
CA HIS A 132 -12.17 -19.96 -6.19
C HIS A 132 -11.04 -19.73 -5.17
N LEU A 133 -11.12 -18.68 -4.36
CA LEU A 133 -10.15 -18.48 -3.26
C LEU A 133 -10.24 -19.61 -2.21
N TYR A 134 -11.43 -20.09 -1.90
CA TYR A 134 -11.62 -21.26 -1.03
C TYR A 134 -11.03 -22.53 -1.61
N ASP A 135 -11.19 -22.78 -2.90
CA ASP A 135 -10.62 -23.95 -3.58
C ASP A 135 -9.10 -23.94 -3.48
N VAL A 136 -8.47 -22.80 -3.77
CA VAL A 136 -7.01 -22.64 -3.64
C VAL A 136 -6.58 -22.81 -2.18
N LYS A 137 -7.23 -22.12 -1.25
CA LYS A 137 -6.95 -22.21 0.19
C LYS A 137 -7.02 -23.65 0.68
N ASN A 138 -8.10 -24.37 0.34
CA ASN A 138 -8.33 -25.72 0.83
C ASN A 138 -7.40 -26.76 0.20
N SER A 139 -6.88 -26.49 -1.00
CA SER A 139 -5.90 -27.37 -1.66
C SER A 139 -4.49 -27.27 -1.08
N PHE A 140 -4.20 -26.18 -0.37
CA PHE A 140 -2.86 -25.82 0.09
C PHE A 140 -2.76 -25.73 1.62
N ASN A 141 -3.70 -24.99 2.28
CA ASN A 141 -3.78 -24.87 3.73
C ASN A 141 -5.23 -24.61 4.16
N SER A 142 -5.95 -25.66 4.57
CA SER A 142 -7.37 -25.58 4.91
C SER A 142 -7.65 -24.77 6.19
N TYR A 143 -6.68 -24.70 7.11
CA TYR A 143 -6.83 -24.08 8.43
C TYR A 143 -5.75 -23.02 8.68
N PRO A 144 -5.69 -21.93 7.86
CA PRO A 144 -4.59 -20.95 7.95
C PRO A 144 -4.71 -20.01 9.15
N ILE A 145 -5.91 -19.89 9.76
CA ILE A 145 -6.19 -18.93 10.83
C ILE A 145 -6.46 -19.70 12.12
N ASP A 146 -5.62 -19.48 13.13
CA ASP A 146 -5.77 -20.08 14.44
C ASP A 146 -6.91 -19.42 15.26
N ALA A 147 -7.31 -20.07 16.34
CA ALA A 147 -8.43 -19.62 17.16
C ALA A 147 -8.18 -18.26 17.83
N LEU A 148 -6.93 -17.93 18.20
CA LEU A 148 -6.59 -16.65 18.81
C LEU A 148 -6.70 -15.53 17.79
N ALA A 149 -6.19 -15.74 16.57
CA ALA A 149 -6.30 -14.77 15.49
C ALA A 149 -7.78 -14.48 15.15
N GLN A 150 -8.66 -15.48 15.17
CA GLN A 150 -10.10 -15.30 14.95
C GLN A 150 -10.72 -14.41 16.04
N VAL A 151 -10.50 -14.73 17.31
CA VAL A 151 -11.06 -13.97 18.44
C VAL A 151 -10.54 -12.53 18.46
N ILE A 152 -9.24 -12.34 18.26
CA ILE A 152 -8.63 -11.00 18.22
C ILE A 152 -9.14 -10.20 17.01
N GLY A 153 -9.30 -10.84 15.86
CA GLY A 153 -9.86 -10.22 14.67
C GLY A 153 -11.30 -9.74 14.89
N GLU A 154 -12.15 -10.59 15.45
CA GLU A 154 -13.53 -10.24 15.78
C GLU A 154 -13.60 -9.08 16.79
N ALA A 155 -12.87 -9.14 17.88
CA ALA A 155 -12.78 -8.08 18.87
C ALA A 155 -12.32 -6.75 18.25
N SER A 156 -11.32 -6.80 17.35
CA SER A 156 -10.84 -5.62 16.63
C SER A 156 -11.90 -5.00 15.71
N ILE A 157 -12.84 -5.77 15.16
CA ILE A 157 -13.96 -5.23 14.38
C ILE A 157 -14.96 -4.53 15.29
N GLN A 158 -15.24 -5.13 16.46
CA GLN A 158 -16.15 -4.55 17.46
C GLN A 158 -15.61 -3.22 18.02
N ASP A 159 -14.30 -3.09 18.21
CA ASP A 159 -13.62 -1.88 18.70
C ASP A 159 -13.28 -0.87 17.58
N SER A 160 -14.01 -0.89 16.49
CA SER A 160 -13.69 -0.06 15.30
C SER A 160 -13.57 1.44 15.58
N ASP A 161 -14.28 1.99 16.57
CA ASP A 161 -14.21 3.41 16.87
C ASP A 161 -12.89 3.81 17.54
N VAL A 162 -12.35 2.97 18.43
CA VAL A 162 -11.01 3.17 19.03
C VAL A 162 -9.94 3.13 17.95
N ILE A 163 -10.05 2.19 17.03
CA ILE A 163 -9.09 2.03 15.93
C ILE A 163 -9.13 3.21 14.96
N LYS A 164 -10.33 3.74 14.66
CA LYS A 164 -10.48 4.97 13.86
C LYS A 164 -9.82 6.19 14.52
N GLU A 165 -9.93 6.33 15.85
CA GLU A 165 -9.24 7.41 16.56
C GLU A 165 -7.71 7.26 16.49
N HIS A 166 -7.18 6.04 16.55
CA HIS A 166 -5.73 5.82 16.33
C HIS A 166 -5.30 6.22 14.93
N ALA A 167 -6.07 5.87 13.90
CA ALA A 167 -5.78 6.27 12.53
C ALA A 167 -5.81 7.79 12.34
N LYS A 168 -6.76 8.50 12.96
CA LYS A 168 -6.80 9.96 12.94
C LYS A 168 -5.53 10.58 13.52
N LYS A 169 -5.00 10.01 14.61
CA LYS A 169 -3.71 10.46 15.20
C LYS A 169 -2.57 10.25 14.21
N ILE A 170 -2.48 9.08 13.59
CA ILE A 170 -1.46 8.79 12.58
C ILE A 170 -1.55 9.78 11.40
N VAL A 171 -2.75 10.06 10.91
CA VAL A 171 -2.97 11.04 9.84
C VAL A 171 -2.53 12.44 10.29
N ALA A 172 -2.90 12.89 11.48
CA ALA A 172 -2.49 14.19 12.00
C ALA A 172 -0.96 14.30 12.13
N THR A 173 -0.31 13.28 12.70
CA THR A 173 1.16 13.22 12.83
C THR A 173 1.83 13.17 11.44
N ARG A 174 1.25 12.44 10.46
CA ARG A 174 1.71 12.45 9.07
C ARG A 174 1.73 13.85 8.48
N GLU A 175 0.63 14.59 8.58
CA GLU A 175 0.53 15.92 7.99
C GLU A 175 1.47 16.92 8.69
N ARG A 176 1.61 16.82 10.01
CA ARG A 176 2.61 17.60 10.77
C ARG A 176 4.03 17.31 10.30
N THR A 177 4.38 16.04 10.14
CA THR A 177 5.72 15.61 9.67
C THR A 177 5.99 16.06 8.25
N LYS A 178 5.01 15.93 7.34
CA LYS A 178 5.10 16.43 5.96
C LYS A 178 5.41 17.94 5.93
N LYS A 179 4.74 18.72 6.79
CA LYS A 179 4.97 20.17 6.88
C LYS A 179 6.40 20.47 7.30
N SER A 180 6.89 19.87 8.39
CA SER A 180 8.26 20.07 8.87
C SER A 180 9.33 19.66 7.87
N LEU A 181 9.13 18.56 7.16
CA LEU A 181 10.06 18.14 6.10
C LEU A 181 10.09 19.10 4.91
N LYS A 182 8.93 19.65 4.51
CA LYS A 182 8.88 20.70 3.46
C LYS A 182 9.66 21.94 3.85
N GLU A 183 9.61 22.36 5.12
CA GLU A 183 10.41 23.48 5.64
C GLU A 183 11.92 23.19 5.63
N MET A 184 12.32 21.90 5.60
CA MET A 184 13.71 21.45 5.46
C MET A 184 14.12 21.19 3.99
N GLY A 185 13.29 21.50 2.99
CA GLY A 185 13.59 21.34 1.57
C GLY A 185 13.19 19.98 0.97
N PHE A 186 12.56 19.10 1.72
CA PHE A 186 12.08 17.81 1.16
C PHE A 186 10.84 17.98 0.28
N THR A 187 10.83 17.25 -0.80
CA THR A 187 9.66 16.98 -1.63
C THR A 187 9.10 15.60 -1.32
N MET A 188 7.84 15.35 -1.63
CA MET A 188 7.17 14.07 -1.35
C MET A 188 5.92 13.88 -2.17
N THR A 189 5.51 12.65 -2.32
CA THR A 189 4.21 12.27 -2.88
C THR A 189 3.05 12.63 -1.92
N ASP A 190 1.83 12.68 -2.43
CA ASP A 190 0.65 12.92 -1.56
C ASP A 190 0.15 11.61 -0.96
N SER A 191 0.69 11.27 0.20
CA SER A 191 0.42 9.98 0.83
C SER A 191 -0.92 9.93 1.56
N TYR A 192 -1.70 8.88 1.25
CA TYR A 192 -2.91 8.44 1.96
C TYR A 192 -2.68 7.15 2.77
N SER A 193 -1.42 6.89 3.16
CA SER A 193 -1.00 5.71 3.92
C SER A 193 -0.50 6.09 5.32
N ASN A 194 -0.07 5.10 6.10
CA ASN A 194 0.64 5.33 7.37
C ASN A 194 2.15 5.55 7.18
N PHE A 195 2.57 6.00 6.02
CA PHE A 195 3.95 6.36 5.69
C PHE A 195 3.96 7.54 4.72
N ILE A 196 5.13 8.15 4.58
CA ILE A 196 5.43 9.17 3.56
C ILE A 196 6.58 8.69 2.69
N PHE A 197 6.62 9.17 1.44
CA PHE A 197 7.65 8.86 0.45
C PHE A 197 8.34 10.15 0.06
N ILE A 198 9.57 10.37 0.58
CA ILE A 198 10.25 11.66 0.61
C ILE A 198 11.54 11.63 -0.21
N HIS A 199 11.89 12.78 -0.77
CA HIS A 199 13.06 13.05 -1.56
C HIS A 199 13.64 14.43 -1.21
N HIS A 200 14.97 14.59 -1.33
CA HIS A 200 15.63 15.87 -1.21
C HIS A 200 16.57 16.05 -2.40
N ASP A 201 16.55 17.23 -3.04
CA ASP A 201 17.33 17.46 -4.26
C ASP A 201 18.85 17.51 -4.01
N ASP A 202 19.25 18.05 -2.85
CA ASP A 202 20.67 18.27 -2.51
C ASP A 202 21.31 17.10 -1.74
N PHE A 203 20.52 16.15 -1.21
CA PHE A 203 21.01 15.07 -0.36
C PHE A 203 20.62 13.70 -0.92
N ASP A 204 21.62 12.85 -1.11
CA ASP A 204 21.42 11.47 -1.54
C ASP A 204 20.61 10.66 -0.50
N ALA A 205 19.58 9.95 -0.97
CA ALA A 205 18.69 9.20 -0.08
C ALA A 205 19.41 8.05 0.64
N GLU A 206 20.38 7.40 -0.01
CA GLU A 206 21.17 6.35 0.60
C GLU A 206 22.07 6.90 1.72
N TYR A 207 22.60 8.12 1.55
CA TYR A 207 23.33 8.82 2.59
C TYR A 207 22.45 9.09 3.81
N ILE A 208 21.30 9.74 3.63
CA ILE A 208 20.35 10.02 4.73
C ILE A 208 19.95 8.71 5.42
N PHE A 209 19.65 7.67 4.65
CA PHE A 209 19.30 6.34 5.19
C PHE A 209 20.41 5.78 6.10
N LYS A 210 21.67 5.86 5.68
CA LYS A 210 22.82 5.36 6.46
C LYS A 210 23.04 6.17 7.74
N GLU A 211 22.92 7.50 7.66
CA GLU A 211 23.10 8.38 8.82
C GLU A 211 21.96 8.20 9.85
N LEU A 212 20.69 8.10 9.40
CA LEU A 212 19.57 7.77 10.28
C LEU A 212 19.78 6.43 10.99
N ARG A 213 20.28 5.42 10.26
CA ARG A 213 20.55 4.10 10.83
C ARG A 213 21.63 4.13 11.93
N LYS A 214 22.65 4.99 11.80
CA LYS A 214 23.66 5.21 12.86
C LYS A 214 23.02 5.79 14.14
N LYS A 215 21.95 6.55 13.97
CA LYS A 215 21.15 7.12 15.09
C LYS A 215 20.02 6.18 15.56
N HIS A 216 20.04 4.90 15.15
CA HIS A 216 19.03 3.87 15.46
C HIS A 216 17.62 4.18 14.92
N ILE A 217 17.50 5.06 13.93
CA ILE A 217 16.23 5.37 13.24
C ILE A 217 16.17 4.56 11.96
N ILE A 218 15.18 3.68 11.87
CA ILE A 218 15.04 2.76 10.74
C ILE A 218 13.95 3.24 9.79
N VAL A 219 14.35 3.61 8.59
CA VAL A 219 13.48 3.93 7.46
C VAL A 219 13.68 2.93 6.34
N ARG A 220 12.89 3.00 5.28
CA ARG A 220 13.05 2.12 4.11
C ARG A 220 13.68 2.86 2.95
N TYR A 221 14.81 2.36 2.47
CA TYR A 221 15.47 2.74 1.22
C TYR A 221 15.22 1.69 0.13
N PHE A 222 15.14 2.12 -1.13
CA PHE A 222 14.92 1.26 -2.29
C PHE A 222 16.05 1.49 -3.30
N ASN A 223 16.93 0.51 -3.45
CA ASN A 223 17.96 0.54 -4.50
C ASN A 223 17.37 0.05 -5.83
N ALA A 224 16.48 0.87 -6.43
CA ALA A 224 15.81 0.55 -7.68
C ALA A 224 15.66 1.81 -8.54
N PRO A 225 15.62 1.69 -9.88
CA PRO A 225 15.43 2.82 -10.78
C PRO A 225 14.22 3.67 -10.41
N ARG A 226 14.30 4.99 -10.60
CA ARG A 226 13.29 6.01 -10.31
C ARG A 226 13.02 6.26 -8.82
N ILE A 227 13.31 5.31 -7.92
CA ILE A 227 13.02 5.43 -6.47
C ILE A 227 14.26 5.35 -5.57
N ASN A 228 15.47 5.25 -6.15
CA ASN A 228 16.72 5.23 -5.40
C ASN A 228 17.10 6.58 -4.76
N GLN A 229 16.38 7.65 -5.09
CA GLN A 229 16.51 8.96 -4.43
C GLN A 229 15.36 9.23 -3.43
N TYR A 230 14.61 8.19 -3.07
CA TYR A 230 13.49 8.30 -2.15
C TYR A 230 13.66 7.43 -0.90
N LEU A 231 13.10 7.92 0.21
CA LEU A 231 12.94 7.15 1.44
C LEU A 231 11.45 7.00 1.77
N ARG A 232 11.05 5.79 2.18
CA ARG A 232 9.74 5.59 2.79
C ARG A 232 9.88 5.60 4.30
N VAL A 233 9.19 6.53 4.94
CA VAL A 233 9.19 6.74 6.39
C VAL A 233 7.82 6.37 6.93
N THR A 234 7.76 5.33 7.77
CA THR A 234 6.52 4.96 8.48
C THR A 234 6.26 5.98 9.58
N ILE A 235 5.01 6.41 9.69
CA ILE A 235 4.60 7.36 10.72
C ILE A 235 4.43 6.61 12.05
N GLY A 236 5.22 7.00 13.02
CA GLY A 236 5.15 6.58 14.40
C GLY A 236 4.29 7.51 15.27
N ASN A 237 4.47 7.46 16.57
CA ASN A 237 3.90 8.43 17.48
C ASN A 237 4.62 9.79 17.37
N ASP A 238 4.12 10.82 18.06
CA ASP A 238 4.68 12.18 17.96
C ASP A 238 6.14 12.23 18.42
N GLU A 239 6.50 11.53 19.50
CA GLU A 239 7.87 11.48 20.04
C GLU A 239 8.85 10.81 19.05
N GLU A 240 8.43 9.72 18.42
CA GLU A 240 9.23 9.03 17.41
C GLU A 240 9.43 9.90 16.16
N MET A 241 8.39 10.63 15.75
CA MET A 241 8.51 11.52 14.60
C MET A 241 9.30 12.79 14.91
N ASP A 242 9.26 13.30 16.13
CA ASP A 242 10.12 14.42 16.56
C ASP A 242 11.59 13.98 16.55
N ALA A 243 11.91 12.81 17.10
CA ALA A 243 13.27 12.25 17.04
C ALA A 243 13.76 12.05 15.60
N PHE A 244 12.90 11.60 14.70
CA PHE A 244 13.22 11.48 13.28
C PHE A 244 13.49 12.84 12.64
N LEU A 245 12.65 13.86 12.90
CA LEU A 245 12.82 15.20 12.34
C LEU A 245 14.10 15.88 12.84
N ASP A 246 14.39 15.76 14.13
CA ASP A 246 15.63 16.29 14.71
C ASP A 246 16.87 15.62 14.10
N ALA A 247 16.85 14.29 13.96
CA ALA A 247 17.94 13.56 13.33
C ALA A 247 18.16 13.98 11.86
N VAL A 248 17.08 14.13 11.07
CA VAL A 248 17.16 14.61 9.69
C VAL A 248 17.74 16.01 9.63
N LYS A 249 17.30 16.92 10.51
CA LYS A 249 17.82 18.28 10.59
C LYS A 249 19.30 18.31 10.88
N GLU A 250 19.80 17.52 11.84
CA GLU A 250 21.22 17.41 12.13
C GLU A 250 22.02 16.88 10.93
N ILE A 251 21.50 15.88 10.20
CA ILE A 251 22.18 15.27 9.05
C ILE A 251 22.35 16.28 7.93
N ILE A 252 21.30 17.05 7.58
CA ILE A 252 21.36 18.02 6.49
C ILE A 252 22.15 19.30 6.87
N GLN A 253 22.30 19.60 8.15
CA GLN A 253 23.12 20.74 8.63
C GLN A 253 24.61 20.41 8.78
N ALA A 254 24.95 19.14 8.95
CA ALA A 254 26.33 18.66 9.12
C ALA A 254 27.05 18.39 7.78
N SER A 255 26.33 18.43 6.67
CA SER A 255 26.83 18.18 5.32
C SER A 255 27.01 19.49 4.57
#